data_9491dc206fff6e70154e547225e780d1
#
_entry.id   9491dc206fff6e70154e547225e780d1
#
_cell.length_a   1.000
_cell.length_b   1.000
_cell.length_c   1.000
_cell.angle_alpha   90.00
_cell.angle_beta   90.00
_cell.angle_gamma   90.00
#
_symmetry.space_group_name_H-M   'P 1'
#
loop_
_entity.id
_entity.type
_entity.pdbx_description
1 polymer ?
#
loop_
_entity_poly.entity_id
_entity_poly.type
_entity_poly.pdbx_seq_one_letter_code
_entity_poly.pdbx_strand_id
1 'polypeptide(L)'
;MSIASELGEYTQNIKGNITGGLTAGVVALPLCLAFGIASGLGAAAGMYGAICLSFFAAIFGGTKTQISGPTGPMTVVTASVVVALHGNMQLIASVFIVAGLLQILFGFLRLGKFIRYIPYSVISGFMSGVGVIIVLLQLSPLLGGPNPKGPVDGLFMLATIDINWASAALGVAALAIIYLTPKKINAIIPAPLLALIVLTIVSYCMNLAVPMIGEVPSGLPPIHIPHVTIAQLGTILTYGFVLAVLGCIDSLLTSLVADSMTKTKHDSNRELVGQGIGNALCGFVCGNVGAGATMRTVTNIKLGGTGRLSGVVSSLFLIAVLVSLYSVVCYVPLSVLAGILVSVGINILDYRMLKEVKLCPKVDIFIMIVVFLLTVFVDLIFAVGVGVVLASLTLVYQVNRRTRLEVSDVDGVKVCKVVGGFYFGSSYDLAAKFSALKANKYVLDLTECDFADISGVYAFEDEIGIKHDAGATVYLVAKADENLVNLRSKVGSDKVFTDVASALTAAKA
;
A
#
# COMPACT_ATOMS: atom_id res chain seq x y z
N MET A 1 -22.03 -3.75 -16.85
CA MET A 1 -22.35 -2.48 -17.52
C MET A 1 -22.31 -2.69 -19.02
N SER A 2 -23.23 -2.10 -19.81
CA SER A 2 -23.16 -2.20 -21.27
C SER A 2 -22.06 -1.29 -21.82
N ILE A 3 -21.42 -1.69 -22.93
CA ILE A 3 -20.38 -0.91 -23.63
C ILE A 3 -20.87 0.53 -23.92
N ALA A 4 -22.17 0.70 -24.21
CA ALA A 4 -22.77 2.01 -24.43
C ALA A 4 -22.79 2.92 -23.18
N SER A 5 -22.95 2.36 -21.98
CA SER A 5 -22.89 3.14 -20.73
C SER A 5 -21.46 3.56 -20.39
N GLU A 6 -20.47 2.77 -20.74
CA GLU A 6 -19.05 3.11 -20.56
C GLU A 6 -18.60 4.21 -21.54
N LEU A 7 -19.02 4.13 -22.81
CA LEU A 7 -18.76 5.19 -23.79
C LEU A 7 -19.39 6.53 -23.39
N GLY A 8 -20.59 6.51 -22.78
CA GLY A 8 -21.24 7.71 -22.24
C GLY A 8 -20.44 8.38 -21.12
N GLU A 9 -19.63 7.65 -20.37
CA GLU A 9 -18.79 8.22 -19.30
C GLU A 9 -17.65 9.11 -19.85
N TYR A 10 -17.13 8.82 -21.04
CA TYR A 10 -16.08 9.64 -21.68
C TYR A 10 -16.60 10.99 -22.18
N THR A 11 -17.88 11.08 -22.46
CA THR A 11 -18.52 12.32 -22.95
C THR A 11 -19.09 13.21 -21.85
N GLN A 12 -19.12 12.71 -20.59
CA GLN A 12 -19.54 13.52 -19.45
C GLN A 12 -18.43 14.46 -19.00
N ASN A 13 -18.79 15.73 -18.77
CA ASN A 13 -17.88 16.76 -18.25
C ASN A 13 -16.53 16.86 -19.01
N ILE A 14 -16.56 16.87 -20.34
CA ILE A 14 -15.38 16.90 -21.20
C ILE A 14 -14.42 18.02 -20.80
N LYS A 15 -14.95 19.24 -20.56
CA LYS A 15 -14.12 20.40 -20.18
C LYS A 15 -13.34 20.16 -18.88
N GLY A 16 -14.01 19.67 -17.84
CA GLY A 16 -13.35 19.36 -16.55
C GLY A 16 -12.32 18.24 -16.68
N ASN A 17 -12.64 17.21 -17.46
CA ASN A 17 -11.71 16.09 -17.70
C ASN A 17 -10.48 16.50 -18.52
N ILE A 18 -10.63 17.39 -19.50
CA ILE A 18 -9.49 17.93 -20.26
C ILE A 18 -8.63 18.81 -19.35
N THR A 19 -9.23 19.76 -18.61
CA THR A 19 -8.49 20.66 -17.72
C THR A 19 -7.77 19.90 -16.61
N GLY A 20 -8.49 18.98 -15.95
CA GLY A 20 -7.92 18.14 -14.88
C GLY A 20 -6.81 17.23 -15.41
N GLY A 21 -7.04 16.56 -16.53
CA GLY A 21 -6.06 15.67 -17.17
C GLY A 21 -4.80 16.38 -17.64
N LEU A 22 -4.93 17.52 -18.31
CA LEU A 22 -3.78 18.35 -18.73
C LEU A 22 -2.95 18.79 -17.53
N THR A 23 -3.59 19.33 -16.49
CA THR A 23 -2.85 19.79 -15.31
C THR A 23 -2.21 18.62 -14.56
N ALA A 24 -2.88 17.47 -14.46
CA ALA A 24 -2.29 16.28 -13.90
C ALA A 24 -1.06 15.80 -14.71
N GLY A 25 -1.11 15.91 -16.04
CA GLY A 25 0.04 15.64 -16.92
C GLY A 25 1.19 16.61 -16.71
N VAL A 26 0.88 17.90 -16.54
CA VAL A 26 1.88 18.95 -16.21
C VAL A 26 2.57 18.67 -14.88
N VAL A 27 1.81 18.28 -13.84
CA VAL A 27 2.37 17.84 -12.54
C VAL A 27 3.19 16.56 -12.68
N ALA A 28 2.75 15.66 -13.56
CA ALA A 28 3.40 14.37 -13.77
C ALA A 28 4.79 14.53 -14.39
N LEU A 29 5.01 15.49 -15.28
CA LEU A 29 6.22 15.63 -16.07
C LEU A 29 7.52 15.63 -15.23
N PRO A 30 7.73 16.58 -14.28
CA PRO A 30 8.96 16.59 -13.48
C PRO A 30 9.12 15.31 -12.64
N LEU A 31 8.02 14.78 -12.11
CA LEU A 31 8.04 13.58 -11.28
C LEU A 31 8.41 12.33 -12.09
N CYS A 32 7.89 12.19 -13.32
CA CYS A 32 8.21 11.05 -14.18
C CYS A 32 9.69 11.04 -14.57
N LEU A 33 10.24 12.19 -14.96
CA LEU A 33 11.66 12.33 -15.27
C LEU A 33 12.52 11.95 -14.06
N ALA A 34 12.19 12.51 -12.91
CA ALA A 34 12.90 12.28 -11.67
C ALA A 34 12.84 10.82 -11.20
N PHE A 35 11.65 10.20 -11.23
CA PHE A 35 11.48 8.78 -10.88
C PHE A 35 12.14 7.83 -11.89
N GLY A 36 12.15 8.18 -13.18
CA GLY A 36 12.87 7.42 -14.19
C GLY A 36 14.38 7.37 -13.90
N ILE A 37 14.98 8.52 -13.55
CA ILE A 37 16.39 8.59 -13.17
C ILE A 37 16.66 7.87 -11.85
N ALA A 38 15.84 8.10 -10.84
CA ALA A 38 15.99 7.49 -9.53
C ALA A 38 15.84 5.95 -9.56
N SER A 39 15.06 5.42 -10.52
CA SER A 39 14.94 3.97 -10.74
C SER A 39 16.18 3.34 -11.41
N GLY A 40 17.10 4.14 -11.93
CA GLY A 40 18.24 3.67 -12.72
C GLY A 40 17.93 3.31 -14.18
N LEU A 41 16.66 3.47 -14.61
CA LEU A 41 16.24 3.18 -16.00
C LEU A 41 16.39 4.38 -16.93
N GLY A 42 16.61 5.58 -16.38
CA GLY A 42 16.72 6.83 -17.13
C GLY A 42 15.40 7.61 -17.25
N ALA A 43 15.50 8.88 -17.60
CA ALA A 43 14.37 9.82 -17.66
C ALA A 43 13.28 9.36 -18.65
N ALA A 44 13.66 8.84 -19.81
CA ALA A 44 12.74 8.34 -20.82
C ALA A 44 11.85 7.20 -20.29
N ALA A 45 12.42 6.26 -19.52
CA ALA A 45 11.69 5.16 -18.93
C ALA A 45 10.59 5.65 -17.95
N GLY A 46 10.85 6.73 -17.21
CA GLY A 46 9.86 7.38 -16.37
C GLY A 46 8.70 7.95 -17.18
N MET A 47 8.96 8.55 -18.32
CA MET A 47 7.95 9.06 -19.24
C MET A 47 7.13 7.93 -19.88
N TYR A 48 7.80 6.88 -20.39
CA TYR A 48 7.12 5.71 -20.96
C TYR A 48 6.20 5.03 -19.96
N GLY A 49 6.66 4.85 -18.72
CA GLY A 49 5.85 4.30 -17.63
C GLY A 49 4.62 5.15 -17.32
N ALA A 50 4.80 6.48 -17.26
CA ALA A 50 3.68 7.39 -17.02
C ALA A 50 2.66 7.36 -18.15
N ILE A 51 3.10 7.36 -19.41
CA ILE A 51 2.23 7.30 -20.61
C ILE A 51 1.42 6.00 -20.60
N CYS A 52 2.10 4.84 -20.52
CA CYS A 52 1.44 3.54 -20.55
C CYS A 52 0.47 3.37 -19.38
N LEU A 53 0.94 3.63 -18.17
CA LEU A 53 0.12 3.37 -16.99
C LEU A 53 -1.08 4.33 -16.90
N SER A 54 -0.88 5.65 -17.16
CA SER A 54 -2.00 6.61 -17.18
C SER A 54 -3.05 6.21 -18.20
N PHE A 55 -2.65 5.77 -19.40
CA PHE A 55 -3.57 5.42 -20.47
C PHE A 55 -4.37 4.15 -20.12
N PHE A 56 -3.66 3.06 -19.87
CA PHE A 56 -4.31 1.76 -19.70
C PHE A 56 -5.06 1.63 -18.37
N ALA A 57 -4.55 2.19 -17.28
CA ALA A 57 -5.26 2.22 -16.01
C ALA A 57 -6.51 3.11 -16.06
N ALA A 58 -6.50 4.21 -16.81
CA ALA A 58 -7.70 5.03 -16.98
C ALA A 58 -8.80 4.29 -17.76
N ILE A 59 -8.45 3.50 -18.76
CA ILE A 59 -9.43 2.76 -19.59
C ILE A 59 -9.97 1.54 -18.84
N PHE A 60 -9.10 0.73 -18.27
CA PHE A 60 -9.45 -0.57 -17.70
C PHE A 60 -9.67 -0.56 -16.20
N GLY A 61 -9.14 0.44 -15.46
CA GLY A 61 -9.21 0.55 -14.02
C GLY A 61 -10.61 0.74 -13.45
N GLY A 62 -10.74 0.61 -12.13
CA GLY A 62 -11.97 0.73 -11.37
C GLY A 62 -12.24 2.12 -10.81
N THR A 63 -11.25 3.02 -10.80
CA THR A 63 -11.31 4.36 -10.24
C THR A 63 -11.28 5.41 -11.36
N LYS A 64 -12.43 6.00 -11.67
CA LYS A 64 -12.63 6.84 -12.87
C LYS A 64 -11.77 8.09 -12.91
N THR A 65 -11.41 8.64 -11.75
CA THR A 65 -10.67 9.91 -11.63
C THR A 65 -9.20 9.72 -11.32
N GLN A 66 -8.74 8.48 -11.14
CA GLN A 66 -7.36 8.20 -10.79
C GLN A 66 -6.42 8.44 -11.96
N ILE A 67 -5.32 9.11 -11.67
CA ILE A 67 -4.20 9.28 -12.59
C ILE A 67 -3.06 8.40 -12.11
N SER A 68 -2.63 7.47 -12.95
CA SER A 68 -1.61 6.49 -12.60
C SER A 68 -0.26 6.83 -13.26
N GLY A 69 0.81 6.22 -12.79
CA GLY A 69 2.16 6.40 -13.32
C GLY A 69 3.23 6.04 -12.30
N PRO A 70 4.51 6.24 -12.58
CA PRO A 70 5.58 6.02 -11.61
C PRO A 70 5.33 6.72 -10.29
N THR A 71 5.47 5.98 -9.18
CA THR A 71 5.32 6.49 -7.80
C THR A 71 6.61 6.27 -7.01
N GLY A 72 6.78 6.99 -5.90
CA GLY A 72 7.96 6.88 -5.06
C GLY A 72 8.23 5.45 -4.60
N PRO A 73 7.27 4.78 -3.94
CA PRO A 73 7.43 3.41 -3.48
C PRO A 73 7.82 2.43 -4.59
N MET A 74 7.10 2.48 -5.71
CA MET A 74 7.39 1.62 -6.87
C MET A 74 8.78 1.89 -7.47
N THR A 75 9.19 3.15 -7.51
CA THR A 75 10.51 3.55 -8.04
C THR A 75 11.65 3.03 -7.17
N VAL A 76 11.52 3.05 -5.85
CA VAL A 76 12.53 2.49 -4.93
C VAL A 76 12.72 0.99 -5.15
N VAL A 77 11.63 0.24 -5.27
CA VAL A 77 11.72 -1.21 -5.57
C VAL A 77 12.28 -1.43 -6.96
N THR A 78 11.87 -0.63 -7.96
CA THR A 78 12.43 -0.72 -9.31
C THR A 78 13.94 -0.49 -9.30
N ALA A 79 14.45 0.48 -8.55
CA ALA A 79 15.90 0.70 -8.40
C ALA A 79 16.60 -0.54 -7.84
N SER A 80 16.02 -1.20 -6.83
CA SER A 80 16.54 -2.46 -6.30
C SER A 80 16.54 -3.58 -7.33
N VAL A 81 15.50 -3.69 -8.17
CA VAL A 81 15.43 -4.64 -9.30
C VAL A 81 16.53 -4.38 -10.31
N VAL A 82 16.76 -3.11 -10.69
CA VAL A 82 17.80 -2.71 -11.65
C VAL A 82 19.18 -3.10 -11.13
N VAL A 83 19.45 -2.86 -9.85
CA VAL A 83 20.73 -3.24 -9.22
C VAL A 83 20.87 -4.76 -9.16
N ALA A 84 19.87 -5.49 -8.72
CA ALA A 84 19.89 -6.95 -8.56
C ALA A 84 20.05 -7.69 -9.89
N LEU A 85 19.52 -7.14 -10.98
CA LEU A 85 19.61 -7.70 -12.33
C LEU A 85 20.72 -7.06 -13.18
N HIS A 86 21.65 -6.32 -12.55
CA HIS A 86 22.81 -5.68 -13.19
C HIS A 86 22.44 -4.85 -14.43
N GLY A 87 21.29 -4.19 -14.42
CA GLY A 87 20.80 -3.36 -15.53
C GLY A 87 20.38 -4.14 -16.79
N ASN A 88 20.18 -5.46 -16.71
CA ASN A 88 19.72 -6.26 -17.85
C ASN A 88 18.25 -5.96 -18.16
N MET A 89 18.01 -5.16 -19.20
CA MET A 89 16.69 -4.67 -19.58
C MET A 89 15.68 -5.78 -19.91
N GLN A 90 16.12 -6.91 -20.48
CA GLN A 90 15.23 -8.04 -20.79
C GLN A 90 14.72 -8.72 -19.53
N LEU A 91 15.55 -8.86 -18.51
CA LEU A 91 15.17 -9.43 -17.22
C LEU A 91 14.29 -8.47 -16.42
N ILE A 92 14.62 -7.18 -16.44
CA ILE A 92 13.82 -6.12 -15.81
C ILE A 92 12.43 -6.08 -16.45
N ALA A 93 12.33 -6.11 -17.78
CA ALA A 93 11.09 -6.21 -18.52
C ALA A 93 10.27 -7.42 -18.06
N SER A 94 10.92 -8.58 -17.88
CA SER A 94 10.26 -9.80 -17.39
C SER A 94 9.68 -9.62 -15.98
N VAL A 95 10.39 -8.96 -15.07
CA VAL A 95 9.89 -8.63 -13.72
C VAL A 95 8.64 -7.75 -13.80
N PHE A 96 8.64 -6.72 -14.65
CA PHE A 96 7.51 -5.80 -14.80
C PHE A 96 6.28 -6.48 -15.39
N ILE A 97 6.49 -7.34 -16.39
CA ILE A 97 5.41 -8.15 -16.98
C ILE A 97 4.82 -9.09 -15.93
N VAL A 98 5.66 -9.79 -15.17
CA VAL A 98 5.20 -10.68 -14.08
C VAL A 98 4.46 -9.88 -13.02
N ALA A 99 4.95 -8.70 -12.62
CA ALA A 99 4.26 -7.83 -11.67
C ALA A 99 2.86 -7.44 -12.17
N GLY A 100 2.74 -7.02 -13.42
CA GLY A 100 1.47 -6.68 -14.04
C GLY A 100 0.51 -7.88 -14.13
N LEU A 101 1.01 -9.05 -14.55
CA LEU A 101 0.21 -10.28 -14.62
C LEU A 101 -0.29 -10.72 -13.24
N LEU A 102 0.54 -10.60 -12.20
CA LEU A 102 0.13 -10.89 -10.82
C LEU A 102 -0.94 -9.90 -10.32
N GLN A 103 -0.84 -8.61 -10.65
CA GLN A 103 -1.89 -7.65 -10.32
C GLN A 103 -3.21 -7.97 -11.01
N ILE A 104 -3.18 -8.38 -12.29
CA ILE A 104 -4.35 -8.85 -13.02
C ILE A 104 -4.95 -10.09 -12.31
N LEU A 105 -4.10 -11.06 -11.97
CA LEU A 105 -4.52 -12.26 -11.24
C LEU A 105 -5.17 -11.91 -9.90
N PHE A 106 -4.58 -11.00 -9.13
CA PHE A 106 -5.14 -10.53 -7.86
C PHE A 106 -6.52 -9.86 -8.05
N GLY A 107 -6.70 -9.11 -9.13
CA GLY A 107 -8.00 -8.54 -9.49
C GLY A 107 -9.04 -9.63 -9.78
N PHE A 108 -8.72 -10.64 -10.58
CA PHE A 108 -9.60 -11.77 -10.88
C PHE A 108 -9.92 -12.64 -9.65
N LEU A 109 -8.94 -12.88 -8.80
CA LEU A 109 -9.11 -13.59 -7.51
C LEU A 109 -9.86 -12.74 -6.47
N ARG A 110 -10.26 -11.51 -6.82
CA ARG A 110 -10.98 -10.57 -5.94
C ARG A 110 -10.23 -10.20 -4.67
N LEU A 111 -8.90 -10.20 -4.73
CA LEU A 111 -8.04 -9.87 -3.59
C LEU A 111 -8.02 -8.36 -3.25
N GLY A 112 -8.54 -7.49 -4.11
CA GLY A 112 -8.67 -6.06 -3.84
C GLY A 112 -9.46 -5.73 -2.56
N LYS A 113 -10.30 -6.64 -2.08
CA LYS A 113 -11.02 -6.49 -0.81
C LYS A 113 -10.12 -6.69 0.41
N PHE A 114 -9.05 -7.49 0.29
CA PHE A 114 -8.19 -7.86 1.42
C PHE A 114 -7.25 -6.74 1.86
N ILE A 115 -6.99 -5.77 0.99
CA ILE A 115 -6.16 -4.60 1.35
C ILE A 115 -6.75 -3.79 2.52
N ARG A 116 -8.06 -3.89 2.75
CA ARG A 116 -8.73 -3.27 3.90
C ARG A 116 -8.29 -3.85 5.24
N TYR A 117 -7.67 -5.02 5.23
CA TYR A 117 -7.19 -5.70 6.43
C TYR A 117 -5.75 -5.33 6.79
N ILE A 118 -5.05 -4.55 5.95
CA ILE A 118 -3.73 -4.03 6.30
C ILE A 118 -3.91 -2.87 7.28
N PRO A 119 -3.40 -2.97 8.52
CA PRO A 119 -3.55 -1.91 9.51
C PRO A 119 -2.84 -0.63 9.11
N TYR A 120 -3.42 0.49 9.50
CA TYR A 120 -2.88 1.81 9.17
C TYR A 120 -1.45 2.02 9.71
N SER A 121 -1.12 1.47 10.88
CA SER A 121 0.22 1.51 11.48
C SER A 121 1.30 0.90 10.57
N VAL A 122 0.99 -0.19 9.86
CA VAL A 122 1.89 -0.83 8.88
C VAL A 122 2.09 0.09 7.68
N ILE A 123 1.01 0.62 7.13
CA ILE A 123 1.05 1.54 5.98
C ILE A 123 1.84 2.81 6.32
N SER A 124 1.59 3.39 7.49
CA SER A 124 2.27 4.60 7.96
C SER A 124 3.77 4.40 8.12
N GLY A 125 4.18 3.29 8.78
CA GLY A 125 5.59 2.94 8.94
C GLY A 125 6.28 2.72 7.59
N PHE A 126 5.64 1.97 6.70
CA PHE A 126 6.14 1.70 5.36
C PHE A 126 6.28 2.98 4.51
N MET A 127 5.23 3.80 4.40
CA MET A 127 5.26 5.03 3.60
C MET A 127 6.30 6.03 4.14
N SER A 128 6.40 6.16 5.46
CA SER A 128 7.43 7.01 6.08
C SER A 128 8.85 6.46 5.81
N GLY A 129 9.04 5.15 5.85
CA GLY A 129 10.29 4.49 5.49
C GLY A 129 10.68 4.77 4.04
N VAL A 130 9.74 4.60 3.10
CA VAL A 130 9.97 4.93 1.68
C VAL A 130 10.29 6.40 1.49
N GLY A 131 9.61 7.30 2.19
CA GLY A 131 9.91 8.74 2.14
C GLY A 131 11.35 9.03 2.54
N VAL A 132 11.83 8.43 3.63
CA VAL A 132 13.23 8.56 4.09
C VAL A 132 14.20 7.94 3.08
N ILE A 133 13.91 6.76 2.52
CA ILE A 133 14.75 6.15 1.49
C ILE A 133 14.91 7.08 0.29
N ILE A 134 13.81 7.66 -0.22
CA ILE A 134 13.88 8.61 -1.34
C ILE A 134 14.80 9.79 -1.00
N VAL A 135 14.65 10.37 0.19
CA VAL A 135 15.52 11.49 0.62
C VAL A 135 16.99 11.04 0.64
N LEU A 136 17.31 9.91 1.27
CA LEU A 136 18.68 9.42 1.40
C LEU A 136 19.31 9.12 0.02
N LEU A 137 18.57 8.54 -0.91
CA LEU A 137 19.03 8.26 -2.27
C LEU A 137 19.27 9.53 -3.09
N GLN A 138 18.63 10.63 -2.75
CA GLN A 138 18.76 11.89 -3.51
C GLN A 138 19.77 12.88 -2.93
N LEU A 139 20.32 12.61 -1.75
CA LEU A 139 21.32 13.52 -1.15
C LEU A 139 22.60 13.64 -2.00
N SER A 140 23.13 12.52 -2.51
CA SER A 140 24.32 12.54 -3.38
C SER A 140 24.06 13.24 -4.72
N PRO A 141 23.00 12.91 -5.50
CA PRO A 141 22.67 13.64 -6.73
C PRO A 141 22.38 15.13 -6.50
N LEU A 142 21.78 15.51 -5.35
CA LEU A 142 21.53 16.89 -5.01
C LEU A 142 22.83 17.70 -4.91
N LEU A 143 23.91 17.07 -4.45
CA LEU A 143 25.25 17.65 -4.34
C LEU A 143 26.10 17.48 -5.60
N GLY A 144 25.54 16.91 -6.67
CA GLY A 144 26.22 16.70 -7.96
C GLY A 144 26.94 15.37 -8.11
N GLY A 145 26.75 14.43 -7.17
CA GLY A 145 27.34 13.11 -7.20
C GLY A 145 26.49 12.06 -7.92
N PRO A 146 27.00 10.82 -8.02
CA PRO A 146 26.29 9.72 -8.63
C PRO A 146 25.12 9.20 -7.77
N ASN A 147 24.23 8.45 -8.41
CA ASN A 147 23.13 7.79 -7.70
C ASN A 147 23.69 6.67 -6.80
N PRO A 148 23.34 6.64 -5.49
CA PRO A 148 23.73 5.56 -4.60
C PRO A 148 22.97 4.28 -4.91
N LYS A 149 23.56 3.13 -4.57
CA LYS A 149 22.95 1.80 -4.78
C LYS A 149 21.89 1.43 -3.75
N GLY A 150 21.87 2.14 -2.62
CA GLY A 150 20.91 1.90 -1.55
C GLY A 150 20.90 3.06 -0.54
N PRO A 151 19.93 3.08 0.40
CA PRO A 151 19.76 4.21 1.33
C PRO A 151 20.95 4.36 2.28
N VAL A 152 21.52 3.27 2.74
CA VAL A 152 22.71 3.26 3.62
C VAL A 152 23.95 3.74 2.85
N ASP A 153 24.12 3.27 1.61
CA ASP A 153 25.18 3.71 0.71
C ASP A 153 25.09 5.23 0.44
N GLY A 154 23.86 5.74 0.23
CA GLY A 154 23.61 7.18 0.08
C GLY A 154 24.09 8.01 1.25
N LEU A 155 23.98 7.49 2.47
CA LEU A 155 24.46 8.18 3.67
C LEU A 155 26.01 8.17 3.74
N PHE A 156 26.65 7.03 3.44
CA PHE A 156 28.11 6.94 3.44
C PHE A 156 28.77 7.75 2.31
N MET A 157 28.14 7.82 1.15
CA MET A 157 28.62 8.63 0.04
C MET A 157 28.74 10.11 0.37
N LEU A 158 27.90 10.64 1.27
CA LEU A 158 28.00 12.04 1.71
C LEU A 158 29.35 12.39 2.35
N ALA A 159 30.02 11.40 2.97
CA ALA A 159 31.31 11.62 3.59
C ALA A 159 32.48 11.59 2.58
N THR A 160 32.27 11.08 1.38
CA THR A 160 33.32 10.82 0.38
C THR A 160 33.14 11.60 -0.92
N ILE A 161 32.01 12.25 -1.11
CA ILE A 161 31.67 12.96 -2.34
C ILE A 161 32.38 14.32 -2.44
N ASP A 162 32.91 14.62 -3.62
CA ASP A 162 33.32 15.98 -3.97
C ASP A 162 32.08 16.82 -4.29
N ILE A 163 31.78 17.79 -3.43
CA ILE A 163 30.58 18.62 -3.56
C ILE A 163 30.71 19.56 -4.75
N ASN A 164 29.81 19.42 -5.72
CA ASN A 164 29.63 20.42 -6.77
C ASN A 164 28.72 21.55 -6.24
N TRP A 165 29.29 22.66 -5.85
CA TRP A 165 28.56 23.78 -5.26
C TRP A 165 27.48 24.36 -6.17
N ALA A 166 27.66 24.32 -7.49
CA ALA A 166 26.65 24.76 -8.44
C ALA A 166 25.44 23.81 -8.44
N SER A 167 25.69 22.51 -8.42
CA SER A 167 24.64 21.48 -8.28
C SER A 167 23.90 21.62 -6.96
N ALA A 168 24.63 21.77 -5.85
CA ALA A 168 24.06 21.97 -4.53
C ALA A 168 23.16 23.24 -4.46
N ALA A 169 23.62 24.34 -5.03
CA ALA A 169 22.84 25.57 -5.10
C ALA A 169 21.57 25.41 -5.92
N LEU A 170 21.62 24.73 -7.07
CA LEU A 170 20.42 24.42 -7.88
C LEU A 170 19.45 23.49 -7.15
N GLY A 171 19.95 22.45 -6.49
CA GLY A 171 19.11 21.51 -5.73
C GLY A 171 18.40 22.18 -4.54
N VAL A 172 19.12 23.01 -3.78
CA VAL A 172 18.55 23.79 -2.67
C VAL A 172 17.59 24.86 -3.21
N ALA A 173 17.92 25.53 -4.32
CA ALA A 173 17.02 26.49 -4.97
C ALA A 173 15.72 25.80 -5.45
N ALA A 174 15.79 24.56 -5.95
CA ALA A 174 14.60 23.78 -6.31
C ALA A 174 13.69 23.57 -5.10
N LEU A 175 14.24 23.14 -3.96
CA LEU A 175 13.50 23.00 -2.71
C LEU A 175 12.91 24.34 -2.25
N ALA A 176 13.69 25.42 -2.30
CA ALA A 176 13.21 26.76 -1.94
C ALA A 176 12.03 27.18 -2.83
N ILE A 177 12.12 27.02 -4.14
CA ILE A 177 11.00 27.32 -5.06
C ILE A 177 9.77 26.49 -4.68
N ILE A 178 9.92 25.18 -4.44
CA ILE A 178 8.78 24.28 -4.14
C ILE A 178 8.06 24.72 -2.86
N TYR A 179 8.78 25.07 -1.81
CA TYR A 179 8.18 25.41 -0.51
C TYR A 179 7.78 26.89 -0.37
N LEU A 180 8.46 27.80 -1.07
CA LEU A 180 8.19 29.24 -0.97
C LEU A 180 7.19 29.74 -2.02
N THR A 181 6.88 28.95 -3.05
CA THR A 181 5.93 29.38 -4.09
C THR A 181 4.54 29.65 -3.49
N PRO A 182 4.01 30.87 -3.64
CA PRO A 182 2.70 31.22 -3.13
C PRO A 182 1.59 30.36 -3.74
N LYS A 183 0.56 30.04 -2.95
CA LYS A 183 -0.58 29.22 -3.39
C LYS A 183 -1.24 29.70 -4.67
N LYS A 184 -1.25 31.03 -4.91
CA LYS A 184 -1.80 31.64 -6.13
C LYS A 184 -1.00 31.24 -7.38
N ILE A 185 0.33 31.25 -7.30
CA ILE A 185 1.20 30.84 -8.42
C ILE A 185 1.15 29.33 -8.59
N ASN A 186 1.22 28.57 -7.51
CA ASN A 186 1.15 27.10 -7.54
C ASN A 186 -0.19 26.56 -8.11
N ALA A 187 -1.26 27.37 -8.06
CA ALA A 187 -2.54 27.03 -8.69
C ALA A 187 -2.50 27.17 -10.21
N ILE A 188 -1.59 27.98 -10.77
CA ILE A 188 -1.43 28.19 -12.21
C ILE A 188 -0.35 27.26 -12.77
N ILE A 189 0.83 27.28 -12.13
CA ILE A 189 1.99 26.44 -12.49
C ILE A 189 2.43 25.68 -11.25
N PRO A 190 2.36 24.35 -11.25
CA PRO A 190 2.82 23.54 -10.12
C PRO A 190 4.28 23.86 -9.74
N ALA A 191 4.56 24.06 -8.45
CA ALA A 191 5.87 24.46 -7.98
C ALA A 191 7.03 23.55 -8.43
N PRO A 192 6.89 22.19 -8.51
CA PRO A 192 7.93 21.34 -9.08
C PRO A 192 8.22 21.62 -10.55
N LEU A 193 7.21 21.95 -11.35
CA LEU A 193 7.40 22.32 -12.76
C LEU A 193 8.03 23.69 -12.88
N LEU A 194 7.62 24.64 -12.05
CA LEU A 194 8.23 25.97 -11.99
C LEU A 194 9.73 25.86 -11.65
N ALA A 195 10.09 25.08 -10.64
CA ALA A 195 11.47 24.82 -10.28
C ALA A 195 12.26 24.20 -11.45
N LEU A 196 11.67 23.19 -12.11
CA LEU A 196 12.28 22.54 -13.27
C LEU A 196 12.61 23.56 -14.38
N ILE A 197 11.61 24.33 -14.81
CA ILE A 197 11.77 25.29 -15.93
C ILE A 197 12.76 26.39 -15.58
N VAL A 198 12.54 27.09 -14.45
CA VAL A 198 13.37 28.24 -14.05
C VAL A 198 14.82 27.83 -13.87
N LEU A 199 15.10 26.75 -13.14
CA LEU A 199 16.47 26.34 -12.85
C LEU A 199 17.18 25.69 -14.04
N THR A 200 16.44 25.09 -14.97
CA THR A 200 17.01 24.62 -16.24
C THR A 200 17.45 25.83 -17.08
N ILE A 201 16.60 26.86 -17.19
CA ILE A 201 16.95 28.11 -17.90
C ILE A 201 18.17 28.79 -17.24
N VAL A 202 18.18 28.90 -15.91
CA VAL A 202 19.31 29.50 -15.17
C VAL A 202 20.60 28.71 -15.42
N SER A 203 20.54 27.38 -15.31
CA SER A 203 21.70 26.52 -15.55
C SER A 203 22.24 26.66 -16.98
N TYR A 204 21.35 26.71 -17.97
CA TYR A 204 21.69 26.88 -19.37
C TYR A 204 22.31 28.27 -19.67
N CYS A 205 21.64 29.35 -19.22
CA CYS A 205 22.11 30.72 -19.45
C CYS A 205 23.42 31.04 -18.75
N MET A 206 23.64 30.48 -17.57
CA MET A 206 24.89 30.67 -16.80
C MET A 206 25.98 29.67 -17.21
N ASN A 207 25.70 28.74 -18.13
CA ASN A 207 26.60 27.69 -18.59
C ASN A 207 27.26 26.93 -17.43
N LEU A 208 26.43 26.52 -16.42
CA LEU A 208 26.93 25.88 -15.22
C LEU A 208 27.45 24.47 -15.52
N ALA A 209 28.63 24.15 -14.99
CA ALA A 209 29.23 22.82 -15.10
C ALA A 209 28.55 21.86 -14.09
N VAL A 210 27.36 21.41 -14.39
CA VAL A 210 26.55 20.52 -13.54
C VAL A 210 26.15 19.27 -14.33
N PRO A 211 26.00 18.09 -13.66
CA PRO A 211 25.45 16.90 -14.30
C PRO A 211 24.04 17.16 -14.81
N MET A 212 23.78 16.84 -16.07
CA MET A 212 22.47 16.96 -16.74
C MET A 212 21.91 15.58 -17.07
N ILE A 213 20.63 15.51 -17.45
CA ILE A 213 19.99 14.26 -17.90
C ILE A 213 20.79 13.64 -19.08
N GLY A 214 21.32 14.47 -19.97
CA GLY A 214 22.00 14.01 -21.17
C GLY A 214 21.04 13.58 -22.28
N GLU A 215 21.52 12.79 -23.24
CA GLU A 215 20.74 12.38 -24.39
C GLU A 215 19.53 11.53 -23.97
N VAL A 216 18.34 12.01 -24.30
CA VAL A 216 17.09 11.27 -24.17
C VAL A 216 16.76 10.71 -25.55
N PRO A 217 16.53 9.39 -25.71
CA PRO A 217 16.17 8.82 -26.99
C PRO A 217 14.90 9.50 -27.54
N SER A 218 15.00 10.04 -28.76
CA SER A 218 13.86 10.59 -29.47
C SER A 218 13.06 9.46 -30.12
N GLY A 219 11.74 9.39 -29.87
CA GLY A 219 10.86 8.47 -30.57
C GLY A 219 10.15 7.46 -29.65
N LEU A 220 9.52 6.49 -30.27
CA LEU A 220 8.82 5.41 -29.57
C LEU A 220 9.83 4.51 -28.85
N PRO A 221 9.48 4.01 -27.67
CA PRO A 221 10.38 3.13 -26.93
C PRO A 221 10.67 1.85 -27.73
N PRO A 222 11.91 1.33 -27.64
CA PRO A 222 12.21 0.02 -28.21
C PRO A 222 11.40 -1.06 -27.50
N ILE A 223 10.84 -1.99 -28.25
CA ILE A 223 10.10 -3.12 -27.68
C ILE A 223 11.11 -4.16 -27.18
N HIS A 224 11.08 -4.45 -25.89
CA HIS A 224 11.88 -5.48 -25.27
C HIS A 224 11.09 -6.76 -25.11
N ILE A 225 11.53 -7.81 -25.80
CA ILE A 225 10.91 -9.15 -25.64
C ILE A 225 11.56 -9.80 -24.43
N PRO A 226 10.77 -10.26 -23.44
CA PRO A 226 11.29 -10.91 -22.26
C PRO A 226 12.03 -12.19 -22.63
N HIS A 227 13.21 -12.39 -22.06
CA HIS A 227 13.97 -13.63 -22.20
C HIS A 227 14.31 -14.16 -20.81
N VAL A 228 13.65 -15.24 -20.41
CA VAL A 228 13.74 -15.80 -19.06
C VAL A 228 14.39 -17.17 -19.10
N THR A 229 15.45 -17.34 -18.30
CA THR A 229 16.03 -18.66 -18.02
C THR A 229 15.51 -19.21 -16.69
N ILE A 230 15.47 -20.54 -16.55
CA ILE A 230 14.99 -21.20 -15.33
C ILE A 230 15.75 -20.72 -14.08
N ALA A 231 17.06 -20.47 -14.21
CA ALA A 231 17.90 -19.98 -13.12
C ALA A 231 17.47 -18.60 -12.57
N GLN A 232 16.82 -17.77 -13.38
CA GLN A 232 16.40 -16.40 -13.03
C GLN A 232 14.96 -16.32 -12.59
N LEU A 233 14.19 -17.41 -12.78
CA LEU A 233 12.76 -17.43 -12.51
C LEU A 233 12.42 -17.08 -11.06
N GLY A 234 13.20 -17.58 -10.09
CA GLY A 234 13.02 -17.26 -8.68
C GLY A 234 13.14 -15.77 -8.38
N THR A 235 14.17 -15.12 -8.91
CA THR A 235 14.41 -13.67 -8.74
C THR A 235 13.29 -12.87 -9.40
N ILE A 236 12.89 -13.23 -10.63
CA ILE A 236 11.83 -12.55 -11.37
C ILE A 236 10.50 -12.66 -10.64
N LEU A 237 10.14 -13.84 -10.15
CA LEU A 237 8.90 -14.06 -9.40
C LEU A 237 8.90 -13.28 -8.08
N THR A 238 10.02 -13.28 -7.34
CA THR A 238 10.14 -12.56 -6.07
C THR A 238 9.94 -11.06 -6.28
N TYR A 239 10.74 -10.43 -7.13
CA TYR A 239 10.60 -8.99 -7.38
C TYR A 239 9.28 -8.63 -8.08
N GLY A 240 8.80 -9.48 -8.98
CA GLY A 240 7.48 -9.32 -9.62
C GLY A 240 6.34 -9.35 -8.62
N PHE A 241 6.37 -10.27 -7.66
CA PHE A 241 5.39 -10.34 -6.58
C PHE A 241 5.40 -9.09 -5.69
N VAL A 242 6.59 -8.60 -5.36
CA VAL A 242 6.76 -7.38 -4.57
C VAL A 242 6.14 -6.17 -5.22
N LEU A 243 6.54 -5.93 -6.48
CA LEU A 243 5.99 -4.83 -7.27
C LEU A 243 4.47 -4.97 -7.43
N ALA A 244 3.97 -6.20 -7.61
CA ALA A 244 2.54 -6.46 -7.70
C ALA A 244 1.80 -6.07 -6.43
N VAL A 245 2.26 -6.55 -5.27
CA VAL A 245 1.62 -6.26 -3.97
C VAL A 245 1.71 -4.77 -3.66
N LEU A 246 2.89 -4.17 -3.82
CA LEU A 246 3.11 -2.76 -3.56
C LEU A 246 2.25 -1.87 -4.47
N GLY A 247 2.21 -2.17 -5.76
CA GLY A 247 1.38 -1.44 -6.72
C GLY A 247 -0.11 -1.57 -6.44
N CYS A 248 -0.57 -2.73 -5.92
CA CYS A 248 -1.95 -2.91 -5.46
C CYS A 248 -2.26 -2.00 -4.25
N ILE A 249 -1.36 -1.99 -3.26
CA ILE A 249 -1.54 -1.17 -2.03
C ILE A 249 -1.61 0.31 -2.39
N ASP A 250 -0.63 0.81 -3.12
CA ASP A 250 -0.51 2.23 -3.48
C ASP A 250 -1.69 2.69 -4.34
N SER A 251 -2.10 1.88 -5.33
CA SER A 251 -3.25 2.19 -6.18
C SER A 251 -4.57 2.23 -5.43
N LEU A 252 -4.83 1.26 -4.55
CA LEU A 252 -6.08 1.20 -3.81
C LEU A 252 -6.15 2.26 -2.69
N LEU A 253 -5.02 2.64 -2.09
CA LEU A 253 -4.97 3.79 -1.18
C LEU A 253 -5.31 5.09 -1.93
N THR A 254 -4.79 5.28 -3.12
CA THR A 254 -5.14 6.43 -3.97
C THR A 254 -6.62 6.40 -4.37
N SER A 255 -7.17 5.22 -4.65
CA SER A 255 -8.61 5.05 -4.94
C SER A 255 -9.49 5.47 -3.76
N LEU A 256 -9.10 5.14 -2.53
CA LEU A 256 -9.81 5.57 -1.31
C LEU A 256 -9.78 7.10 -1.14
N VAL A 257 -8.66 7.74 -1.46
CA VAL A 257 -8.55 9.21 -1.47
C VAL A 257 -9.48 9.80 -2.53
N ALA A 258 -9.48 9.24 -3.74
CA ALA A 258 -10.39 9.67 -4.80
C ALA A 258 -11.86 9.54 -4.39
N ASP A 259 -12.25 8.41 -3.82
CA ASP A 259 -13.62 8.17 -3.32
C ASP A 259 -14.02 9.18 -2.25
N SER A 260 -13.12 9.49 -1.33
CA SER A 260 -13.40 10.46 -0.25
C SER A 260 -13.67 11.86 -0.79
N MET A 261 -12.99 12.26 -1.86
CA MET A 261 -13.12 13.56 -2.50
C MET A 261 -14.33 13.66 -3.44
N THR A 262 -14.60 12.60 -4.20
CA THR A 262 -15.67 12.59 -5.22
C THR A 262 -16.99 12.06 -4.67
N LYS A 263 -16.98 11.48 -3.46
CA LYS A 263 -18.13 10.80 -2.84
C LYS A 263 -18.67 9.63 -3.69
N THR A 264 -17.77 9.01 -4.46
CA THR A 264 -18.04 7.80 -5.25
C THR A 264 -17.47 6.56 -4.57
N LYS A 265 -17.69 5.41 -5.17
CA LYS A 265 -17.15 4.13 -4.71
C LYS A 265 -16.47 3.44 -5.89
N HIS A 266 -15.16 3.20 -5.76
CA HIS A 266 -14.40 2.52 -6.80
C HIS A 266 -14.63 1.00 -6.78
N ASP A 267 -14.33 0.34 -7.89
CA ASP A 267 -14.21 -1.12 -7.97
C ASP A 267 -12.74 -1.53 -7.79
N SER A 268 -12.41 -1.98 -6.57
CA SER A 268 -11.05 -2.37 -6.20
C SER A 268 -10.47 -3.47 -7.10
N ASN A 269 -11.28 -4.47 -7.50
CA ASN A 269 -10.77 -5.58 -8.31
C ASN A 269 -10.49 -5.16 -9.74
N ARG A 270 -11.40 -4.37 -10.32
CA ARG A 270 -11.22 -3.77 -11.65
C ARG A 270 -10.03 -2.81 -11.66
N GLU A 271 -9.79 -2.09 -10.56
CA GLU A 271 -8.62 -1.22 -10.42
C GLU A 271 -7.33 -2.02 -10.53
N LEU A 272 -7.21 -3.14 -9.82
CA LEU A 272 -6.03 -4.01 -9.90
C LEU A 272 -5.79 -4.54 -11.31
N VAL A 273 -6.86 -4.92 -12.03
CA VAL A 273 -6.75 -5.37 -13.43
C VAL A 273 -6.21 -4.24 -14.32
N GLY A 274 -6.75 -3.02 -14.20
CA GLY A 274 -6.31 -1.89 -15.01
C GLY A 274 -4.85 -1.50 -14.75
N GLN A 275 -4.45 -1.45 -13.49
CA GLN A 275 -3.07 -1.20 -13.08
C GLN A 275 -2.13 -2.30 -13.58
N GLY A 276 -2.56 -3.56 -13.47
CA GLY A 276 -1.80 -4.71 -13.95
C GLY A 276 -1.57 -4.70 -15.45
N ILE A 277 -2.59 -4.36 -16.26
CA ILE A 277 -2.45 -4.20 -17.71
C ILE A 277 -1.42 -3.10 -18.02
N GLY A 278 -1.53 -1.94 -17.35
CA GLY A 278 -0.59 -0.84 -17.54
C GLY A 278 0.85 -1.23 -17.18
N ASN A 279 1.09 -1.88 -16.04
CA ASN A 279 2.40 -2.32 -15.59
C ASN A 279 2.99 -3.42 -16.48
N ALA A 280 2.18 -4.38 -16.95
CA ALA A 280 2.64 -5.40 -17.88
C ALA A 280 3.11 -4.78 -19.21
N LEU A 281 2.38 -3.78 -19.72
CA LEU A 281 2.75 -3.06 -20.94
C LEU A 281 3.98 -2.18 -20.74
N CYS A 282 4.18 -1.60 -19.54
CA CYS A 282 5.44 -0.94 -19.18
C CYS A 282 6.64 -1.87 -19.33
N GLY A 283 6.49 -3.17 -19.03
CA GLY A 283 7.53 -4.16 -19.21
C GLY A 283 8.02 -4.26 -20.66
N PHE A 284 7.13 -4.23 -21.64
CA PHE A 284 7.51 -4.31 -23.06
C PHE A 284 8.25 -3.08 -23.56
N VAL A 285 7.98 -1.91 -22.99
CA VAL A 285 8.62 -0.64 -23.37
C VAL A 285 9.73 -0.21 -22.39
N CYS A 286 10.11 -1.07 -21.46
CA CYS A 286 11.00 -0.75 -20.34
C CYS A 286 10.65 0.57 -19.63
N GLY A 287 9.35 0.88 -19.56
CA GLY A 287 8.82 2.00 -18.81
C GLY A 287 8.88 1.71 -17.31
N ASN A 288 9.20 2.72 -16.49
CA ASN A 288 9.18 2.57 -15.05
C ASN A 288 7.77 2.22 -14.57
N VAL A 289 7.61 1.07 -13.91
CA VAL A 289 6.32 0.64 -13.36
C VAL A 289 5.85 1.58 -12.25
N GLY A 290 4.55 1.56 -12.01
CA GLY A 290 3.95 2.49 -11.07
C GLY A 290 2.62 2.01 -10.50
N ALA A 291 1.87 2.97 -10.00
CA ALA A 291 0.60 2.76 -9.32
C ALA A 291 -0.30 4.01 -9.48
N GLY A 292 -1.42 4.04 -8.80
CA GLY A 292 -2.24 5.23 -8.68
C GLY A 292 -1.49 6.35 -7.96
N ALA A 293 -1.36 7.51 -8.60
CA ALA A 293 -0.59 8.63 -8.07
C ALA A 293 -1.49 9.64 -7.34
N THR A 294 -1.45 9.62 -6.01
CA THR A 294 -2.36 10.42 -5.16
C THR A 294 -2.31 11.91 -5.49
N MET A 295 -1.12 12.52 -5.60
CA MET A 295 -0.99 13.96 -5.89
C MET A 295 -1.60 14.34 -7.24
N ARG A 296 -1.38 13.53 -8.28
CA ARG A 296 -1.93 13.76 -9.62
C ARG A 296 -3.45 13.57 -9.63
N THR A 297 -3.94 12.54 -8.93
CA THR A 297 -5.38 12.24 -8.77
C THR A 297 -6.11 13.37 -8.05
N VAL A 298 -5.55 13.85 -6.94
CA VAL A 298 -6.10 15.00 -6.19
C VAL A 298 -6.12 16.26 -7.04
N THR A 299 -5.07 16.53 -7.82
CA THR A 299 -5.01 17.67 -8.73
C THR A 299 -6.07 17.57 -9.82
N ASN A 300 -6.20 16.40 -10.44
CA ASN A 300 -7.25 16.11 -11.44
C ASN A 300 -8.65 16.43 -10.89
N ILE A 301 -8.99 15.88 -9.72
CA ILE A 301 -10.31 16.07 -9.10
C ILE A 301 -10.57 17.53 -8.75
N LYS A 302 -9.59 18.22 -8.14
CA LYS A 302 -9.72 19.64 -7.76
C LYS A 302 -9.97 20.56 -8.95
N LEU A 303 -9.49 20.19 -10.13
CA LEU A 303 -9.66 20.95 -11.37
C LEU A 303 -10.82 20.46 -12.22
N GLY A 304 -11.69 19.66 -11.65
CA GLY A 304 -12.96 19.26 -12.24
C GLY A 304 -12.93 17.96 -13.04
N GLY A 305 -11.85 17.18 -12.96
CA GLY A 305 -11.79 15.84 -13.56
C GLY A 305 -12.73 14.87 -12.82
N THR A 306 -13.68 14.30 -13.52
CA THR A 306 -14.70 13.41 -12.97
C THR A 306 -14.72 12.03 -13.62
N GLY A 307 -14.01 11.86 -14.74
CA GLY A 307 -14.08 10.66 -15.56
C GLY A 307 -12.74 10.16 -16.08
N ARG A 308 -12.79 8.98 -16.70
CA ARG A 308 -11.65 8.27 -17.28
C ARG A 308 -10.90 9.08 -18.35
N LEU A 309 -11.60 9.98 -19.05
CA LEU A 309 -11.02 10.84 -20.08
C LEU A 309 -9.85 11.67 -19.55
N SER A 310 -9.86 12.05 -18.28
CA SER A 310 -8.76 12.84 -17.70
C SER A 310 -7.43 12.08 -17.69
N GLY A 311 -7.43 10.77 -17.40
CA GLY A 311 -6.21 9.94 -17.47
C GLY A 311 -5.70 9.77 -18.90
N VAL A 312 -6.61 9.60 -19.86
CA VAL A 312 -6.27 9.54 -21.28
C VAL A 312 -5.65 10.86 -21.75
N VAL A 313 -6.26 12.01 -21.39
CA VAL A 313 -5.72 13.34 -21.71
C VAL A 313 -4.35 13.56 -21.09
N SER A 314 -4.14 13.13 -19.84
CA SER A 314 -2.83 13.20 -19.18
C SER A 314 -1.77 12.41 -19.94
N SER A 315 -2.11 11.21 -20.40
CA SER A 315 -1.20 10.38 -21.20
C SER A 315 -0.87 11.02 -22.55
N LEU A 316 -1.89 11.52 -23.28
CA LEU A 316 -1.70 12.20 -24.57
C LEU A 316 -0.84 13.47 -24.43
N PHE A 317 -1.01 14.22 -23.34
CA PHE A 317 -0.16 15.36 -23.03
C PHE A 317 1.31 14.93 -22.86
N LEU A 318 1.57 13.86 -22.10
CA LEU A 318 2.93 13.36 -21.90
C LEU A 318 3.55 12.83 -23.22
N ILE A 319 2.76 12.22 -24.09
CA ILE A 319 3.22 11.85 -25.45
C ILE A 319 3.61 13.10 -26.25
N ALA A 320 2.77 14.12 -26.23
CA ALA A 320 3.06 15.38 -26.93
C ALA A 320 4.35 16.03 -26.41
N VAL A 321 4.57 16.03 -25.09
CA VAL A 321 5.80 16.53 -24.49
C VAL A 321 7.00 15.68 -24.89
N LEU A 322 6.88 14.36 -24.85
CA LEU A 322 7.96 13.44 -25.22
C LEU A 322 8.42 13.66 -26.67
N VAL A 323 7.48 13.85 -27.61
CA VAL A 323 7.79 14.05 -29.03
C VAL A 323 8.32 15.45 -29.32
N SER A 324 7.78 16.48 -28.63
CA SER A 324 8.09 17.89 -28.95
C SER A 324 9.23 18.50 -28.16
N LEU A 325 9.41 18.08 -26.92
CA LEU A 325 10.32 18.72 -25.94
C LEU A 325 11.50 17.84 -25.51
N TYR A 326 11.70 16.67 -26.16
CA TYR A 326 12.80 15.77 -25.79
C TYR A 326 14.18 16.47 -25.81
N SER A 327 14.42 17.34 -26.78
CA SER A 327 15.68 18.10 -26.93
C SER A 327 15.88 19.13 -25.80
N VAL A 328 14.83 19.60 -25.15
CA VAL A 328 14.93 20.52 -24.01
C VAL A 328 15.19 19.76 -22.70
N VAL A 329 14.62 18.57 -22.58
CA VAL A 329 14.79 17.70 -21.40
C VAL A 329 16.25 17.32 -21.18
N CYS A 330 17.06 17.22 -22.22
CA CYS A 330 18.51 16.92 -22.13
C CYS A 330 19.28 17.89 -21.24
N TYR A 331 18.86 19.15 -21.19
CA TYR A 331 19.53 20.22 -20.44
C TYR A 331 19.09 20.32 -18.97
N VAL A 332 18.17 19.49 -18.51
CA VAL A 332 17.68 19.52 -17.11
C VAL A 332 18.78 19.02 -16.18
N PRO A 333 19.19 19.83 -15.15
CA PRO A 333 20.17 19.41 -14.16
C PRO A 333 19.63 18.29 -13.27
N LEU A 334 20.44 17.27 -13.01
CA LEU A 334 20.09 16.15 -12.13
C LEU A 334 19.83 16.60 -10.70
N SER A 335 20.55 17.62 -10.23
CA SER A 335 20.36 18.20 -8.89
C SER A 335 19.00 18.87 -8.69
N VAL A 336 18.42 19.44 -9.74
CA VAL A 336 17.05 20.00 -9.69
C VAL A 336 16.03 18.87 -9.52
N LEU A 337 16.18 17.77 -10.26
CA LEU A 337 15.32 16.59 -10.09
C LEU A 337 15.49 15.95 -8.73
N ALA A 338 16.71 15.89 -8.21
CA ALA A 338 16.99 15.43 -6.86
C ALA A 338 16.27 16.31 -5.81
N GLY A 339 16.32 17.63 -5.95
CA GLY A 339 15.56 18.56 -5.08
C GLY A 339 14.05 18.31 -5.14
N ILE A 340 13.50 18.09 -6.33
CA ILE A 340 12.08 17.72 -6.50
C ILE A 340 11.77 16.40 -5.75
N LEU A 341 12.60 15.36 -5.91
CA LEU A 341 12.39 14.07 -5.25
C LEU A 341 12.57 14.15 -3.73
N VAL A 342 13.51 14.96 -3.22
CA VAL A 342 13.62 15.22 -1.78
C VAL A 342 12.31 15.80 -1.25
N SER A 343 11.72 16.77 -1.95
CA SER A 343 10.41 17.32 -1.56
C SER A 343 9.30 16.27 -1.57
N VAL A 344 9.32 15.35 -2.54
CA VAL A 344 8.36 14.23 -2.61
C VAL A 344 8.57 13.27 -1.44
N GLY A 345 9.81 12.88 -1.14
CA GLY A 345 10.13 12.01 0.00
C GLY A 345 9.64 12.60 1.32
N ILE A 346 9.88 13.91 1.55
CA ILE A 346 9.37 14.63 2.72
C ILE A 346 7.83 14.62 2.76
N ASN A 347 7.16 14.82 1.63
CA ASN A 347 5.69 14.87 1.55
C ASN A 347 5.01 13.49 1.67
N ILE A 348 5.75 12.39 1.47
CA ILE A 348 5.27 11.01 1.66
C ILE A 348 5.23 10.63 3.15
N LEU A 349 6.04 11.28 4.00
CA LEU A 349 6.04 11.01 5.44
C LEU A 349 4.64 11.19 6.03
N ASP A 350 4.23 10.24 6.85
CA ASP A 350 2.91 10.30 7.49
C ASP A 350 2.90 11.24 8.71
N TYR A 351 2.80 12.53 8.43
CA TYR A 351 2.71 13.57 9.46
C TYR A 351 1.46 13.45 10.35
N ARG A 352 0.40 12.79 9.88
CA ARG A 352 -0.81 12.63 10.67
C ARG A 352 -0.54 11.73 11.87
N MET A 353 0.00 10.55 11.64
CA MET A 353 0.33 9.63 12.72
C MET A 353 1.43 10.18 13.64
N LEU A 354 2.43 10.89 13.07
CA LEU A 354 3.47 11.55 13.85
C LEU A 354 2.92 12.63 14.79
N LYS A 355 1.92 13.42 14.37
CA LYS A 355 1.26 14.43 15.20
C LYS A 355 0.35 13.84 16.26
N GLU A 356 -0.34 12.76 15.93
CA GLU A 356 -1.33 12.09 16.77
C GLU A 356 -0.71 10.93 17.59
N VAL A 357 0.63 10.78 17.60
CA VAL A 357 1.34 9.69 18.26
C VAL A 357 0.95 9.49 19.74
N LYS A 358 0.66 10.59 20.45
CA LYS A 358 0.24 10.55 21.87
C LYS A 358 -1.18 9.98 22.06
N LEU A 359 -2.00 9.98 21.02
CA LEU A 359 -3.37 9.47 21.01
C LEU A 359 -3.46 8.04 20.49
N CYS A 360 -2.40 7.57 19.80
CA CYS A 360 -2.36 6.24 19.22
C CYS A 360 -2.08 5.16 20.29
N PRO A 361 -2.64 3.95 20.15
CA PRO A 361 -2.26 2.81 20.97
C PRO A 361 -0.76 2.55 20.89
N LYS A 362 -0.11 2.27 22.02
CA LYS A 362 1.34 2.03 22.08
C LYS A 362 1.81 0.91 21.14
N VAL A 363 0.97 -0.06 20.91
CA VAL A 363 1.25 -1.19 20.03
C VAL A 363 1.28 -0.76 18.57
N ASP A 364 0.37 0.12 18.14
CA ASP A 364 0.37 0.66 16.76
C ASP A 364 1.62 1.50 16.50
N ILE A 365 2.06 2.28 17.51
CA ILE A 365 3.33 3.02 17.44
C ILE A 365 4.52 2.06 17.32
N PHE A 366 4.54 0.99 18.10
CA PHE A 366 5.58 -0.02 18.03
C PHE A 366 5.65 -0.68 16.65
N ILE A 367 4.49 -1.11 16.11
CA ILE A 367 4.41 -1.70 14.76
C ILE A 367 4.92 -0.71 13.71
N MET A 368 4.48 0.56 13.77
CA MET A 368 4.92 1.60 12.85
C MET A 368 6.45 1.78 12.88
N ILE A 369 7.06 1.85 14.07
CA ILE A 369 8.51 2.02 14.22
C ILE A 369 9.26 0.79 13.68
N VAL A 370 8.81 -0.42 14.00
CA VAL A 370 9.43 -1.66 13.50
C VAL A 370 9.36 -1.71 11.98
N VAL A 371 8.19 -1.47 11.40
CA VAL A 371 8.01 -1.44 9.94
C VAL A 371 8.87 -0.36 9.30
N PHE A 372 8.91 0.84 9.87
CA PHE A 372 9.77 1.93 9.40
C PHE A 372 11.25 1.54 9.38
N LEU A 373 11.78 1.02 10.48
CA LEU A 373 13.19 0.62 10.57
C LEU A 373 13.52 -0.52 9.60
N LEU A 374 12.66 -1.52 9.51
CA LEU A 374 12.86 -2.63 8.56
C LEU A 374 12.80 -2.14 7.11
N THR A 375 11.90 -1.19 6.80
CA THR A 375 11.80 -0.59 5.46
C THR A 375 13.09 0.11 5.07
N VAL A 376 13.68 0.92 5.97
CA VAL A 376 14.87 1.73 5.67
C VAL A 376 16.16 0.91 5.65
N PHE A 377 16.32 -0.05 6.57
CA PHE A 377 17.61 -0.70 6.82
C PHE A 377 17.71 -2.16 6.38
N VAL A 378 16.58 -2.82 6.08
CA VAL A 378 16.58 -4.24 5.71
C VAL A 378 16.01 -4.42 4.31
N ASP A 379 14.70 -4.51 4.19
CA ASP A 379 14.01 -4.74 2.92
C ASP A 379 12.54 -4.33 3.03
N LEU A 380 12.02 -3.73 1.93
CA LEU A 380 10.65 -3.23 1.89
C LEU A 380 9.59 -4.32 2.02
N ILE A 381 9.85 -5.50 1.45
CA ILE A 381 8.91 -6.63 1.46
C ILE A 381 8.84 -7.23 2.84
N PHE A 382 10.04 -7.52 3.37
CA PHE A 382 10.18 -8.09 4.70
C PHE A 382 9.51 -7.19 5.74
N ALA A 383 9.66 -5.86 5.62
CA ALA A 383 9.03 -4.88 6.49
C ALA A 383 7.50 -5.00 6.51
N VAL A 384 6.87 -5.04 5.33
CA VAL A 384 5.40 -5.17 5.23
C VAL A 384 4.94 -6.52 5.76
N GLY A 385 5.63 -7.60 5.41
CA GLY A 385 5.32 -8.95 5.90
C GLY A 385 5.35 -9.04 7.43
N VAL A 386 6.44 -8.59 8.05
CA VAL A 386 6.58 -8.52 9.51
C VAL A 386 5.51 -7.62 10.12
N GLY A 387 5.25 -6.47 9.52
CA GLY A 387 4.22 -5.53 9.99
C GLY A 387 2.83 -6.16 10.03
N VAL A 388 2.43 -6.87 8.97
CA VAL A 388 1.13 -7.56 8.90
C VAL A 388 1.05 -8.68 9.94
N VAL A 389 2.12 -9.48 10.11
CA VAL A 389 2.17 -10.54 11.13
C VAL A 389 2.04 -9.95 12.53
N LEU A 390 2.82 -8.92 12.87
CA LEU A 390 2.76 -8.26 14.18
C LEU A 390 1.37 -7.67 14.46
N ALA A 391 0.77 -7.03 13.46
CA ALA A 391 -0.56 -6.45 13.59
C ALA A 391 -1.63 -7.53 13.78
N SER A 392 -1.53 -8.66 13.06
CA SER A 392 -2.43 -9.80 13.20
C SER A 392 -2.33 -10.43 14.59
N LEU A 393 -1.11 -10.65 15.09
CA LEU A 393 -0.87 -11.16 16.46
C LEU A 393 -1.43 -10.21 17.53
N THR A 394 -1.26 -8.90 17.30
CA THR A 394 -1.81 -7.88 18.20
C THR A 394 -3.34 -7.90 18.23
N LEU A 395 -3.98 -8.05 17.06
CA LEU A 395 -5.43 -8.15 16.96
C LEU A 395 -5.93 -9.39 17.72
N VAL A 396 -5.30 -10.54 17.51
CA VAL A 396 -5.61 -11.77 18.26
C VAL A 396 -5.50 -11.54 19.77
N TYR A 397 -4.42 -10.91 20.22
CA TYR A 397 -4.24 -10.59 21.64
C TYR A 397 -5.28 -9.64 22.19
N GLN A 398 -5.68 -8.59 21.44
CA GLN A 398 -6.70 -7.63 21.86
C GLN A 398 -8.09 -8.25 21.91
N VAL A 399 -8.41 -9.12 20.95
CA VAL A 399 -9.70 -9.85 20.94
C VAL A 399 -9.74 -10.82 22.12
N ASN A 400 -8.64 -11.52 22.41
CA ASN A 400 -8.56 -12.43 23.58
C ASN A 400 -8.86 -11.70 24.89
N ARG A 401 -8.35 -10.48 25.09
CA ARG A 401 -8.63 -9.70 26.31
C ARG A 401 -10.10 -9.26 26.47
N ARG A 402 -10.89 -9.26 25.42
CA ARG A 402 -12.31 -8.95 25.45
C ARG A 402 -13.17 -10.16 25.76
N THR A 403 -12.64 -11.36 25.53
CA THR A 403 -13.33 -12.61 25.83
C THR A 403 -13.17 -12.93 27.34
N ARG A 404 -14.27 -13.16 28.03
CA ARG A 404 -14.24 -13.37 29.48
C ARG A 404 -15.25 -14.42 29.91
N LEU A 405 -14.92 -15.09 31.02
CA LEU A 405 -15.80 -15.98 31.75
C LEU A 405 -16.36 -15.22 32.96
N GLU A 406 -17.64 -14.96 32.94
CA GLU A 406 -18.36 -14.38 34.06
C GLU A 406 -18.95 -15.53 34.93
N VAL A 407 -18.57 -15.55 36.20
CA VAL A 407 -18.98 -16.62 37.10
C VAL A 407 -19.87 -16.02 38.19
N SER A 408 -21.06 -16.57 38.38
CA SER A 408 -21.97 -16.25 39.48
C SER A 408 -22.35 -17.54 40.21
N ASP A 409 -22.68 -17.41 41.48
CA ASP A 409 -23.19 -18.51 42.31
C ASP A 409 -24.66 -18.29 42.61
N VAL A 410 -25.48 -19.25 42.23
CA VAL A 410 -26.94 -19.21 42.47
C VAL A 410 -27.34 -20.48 43.18
N ASP A 411 -27.53 -20.37 44.49
CA ASP A 411 -27.96 -21.48 45.38
C ASP A 411 -27.06 -22.73 45.26
N GLY A 412 -25.73 -22.54 45.20
CA GLY A 412 -24.76 -23.62 45.12
C GLY A 412 -24.52 -24.15 43.69
N VAL A 413 -25.14 -23.59 42.66
CA VAL A 413 -24.90 -23.87 41.25
C VAL A 413 -24.04 -22.75 40.68
N LYS A 414 -22.88 -23.12 40.08
CA LYS A 414 -21.99 -22.16 39.39
C LYS A 414 -22.52 -21.88 37.99
N VAL A 415 -22.96 -20.66 37.76
CA VAL A 415 -23.34 -20.18 36.42
C VAL A 415 -22.12 -19.54 35.77
N CYS A 416 -21.65 -20.13 34.67
CA CYS A 416 -20.48 -19.75 33.98
C CYS A 416 -20.85 -19.22 32.59
N LYS A 417 -20.94 -17.89 32.43
CA LYS A 417 -21.32 -17.23 31.20
C LYS A 417 -20.05 -16.86 30.40
N VAL A 418 -19.95 -17.32 29.16
CA VAL A 418 -18.89 -16.94 28.25
C VAL A 418 -19.38 -15.77 27.38
N VAL A 419 -18.62 -14.66 27.44
CA VAL A 419 -18.96 -13.44 26.68
C VAL A 419 -17.80 -13.13 25.71
N GLY A 420 -18.13 -12.99 24.42
CA GLY A 420 -17.19 -12.59 23.38
C GLY A 420 -16.81 -13.70 22.43
N GLY A 421 -15.77 -13.46 21.59
CA GLY A 421 -15.31 -14.42 20.59
C GLY A 421 -14.52 -15.57 21.22
N PHE A 422 -14.90 -16.80 20.94
CA PHE A 422 -14.25 -18.00 21.43
C PHE A 422 -13.55 -18.70 20.29
N TYR A 423 -12.23 -18.76 20.37
CA TYR A 423 -11.34 -19.25 19.33
C TYR A 423 -10.02 -19.74 19.94
N PHE A 424 -9.12 -20.29 19.15
CA PHE A 424 -7.85 -20.86 19.63
C PHE A 424 -7.07 -19.96 20.60
N GLY A 425 -7.09 -18.64 20.41
CA GLY A 425 -6.39 -17.69 21.28
C GLY A 425 -7.00 -17.50 22.66
N SER A 426 -8.33 -17.69 22.81
CA SER A 426 -9.06 -17.53 24.07
C SER A 426 -9.38 -18.86 24.75
N SER A 427 -9.35 -19.97 24.02
CA SER A 427 -9.80 -21.29 24.50
C SER A 427 -9.02 -21.77 25.71
N TYR A 428 -7.70 -21.66 25.70
CA TYR A 428 -6.87 -22.14 26.82
C TYR A 428 -7.12 -21.37 28.13
N ASP A 429 -7.18 -20.03 28.05
CA ASP A 429 -7.40 -19.17 29.24
C ASP A 429 -8.77 -19.38 29.85
N LEU A 430 -9.80 -19.56 29.01
CA LEU A 430 -11.17 -19.77 29.47
C LEU A 430 -11.36 -21.18 30.03
N ALA A 431 -10.82 -22.19 29.36
CA ALA A 431 -10.82 -23.57 29.83
C ALA A 431 -10.11 -23.68 31.19
N ALA A 432 -8.95 -23.07 31.35
CA ALA A 432 -8.22 -23.05 32.62
C ALA A 432 -9.01 -22.35 33.76
N LYS A 433 -9.70 -21.23 33.44
CA LYS A 433 -10.57 -20.56 34.42
C LYS A 433 -11.78 -21.42 34.80
N PHE A 434 -12.39 -22.11 33.85
CA PHE A 434 -13.50 -23.03 34.09
C PHE A 434 -13.04 -24.25 34.89
N SER A 435 -11.88 -24.81 34.55
CA SER A 435 -11.26 -25.92 35.26
C SER A 435 -11.01 -25.62 36.76
N ALA A 436 -10.54 -24.39 37.03
CA ALA A 436 -10.24 -23.96 38.41
C ALA A 436 -11.46 -23.84 39.35
N LEU A 437 -12.70 -23.80 38.75
CA LEU A 437 -13.92 -23.71 39.54
C LEU A 437 -14.25 -25.03 40.24
N LYS A 438 -14.64 -24.97 41.51
CA LYS A 438 -15.05 -26.14 42.30
C LYS A 438 -16.55 -26.00 42.64
N ALA A 439 -17.35 -26.94 42.11
CA ALA A 439 -18.76 -27.08 42.43
C ALA A 439 -19.22 -28.50 42.00
N ASN A 440 -20.38 -28.92 42.50
CA ASN A 440 -21.00 -30.17 42.05
C ASN A 440 -21.92 -29.99 40.85
N LYS A 441 -22.43 -28.78 40.63
CA LYS A 441 -23.34 -28.46 39.54
C LYS A 441 -22.90 -27.15 38.84
N TYR A 442 -22.83 -27.18 37.49
CA TYR A 442 -22.45 -26.05 36.65
C TYR A 442 -23.51 -25.78 35.61
N VAL A 443 -23.77 -24.52 35.32
CA VAL A 443 -24.53 -24.07 34.15
C VAL A 443 -23.58 -23.31 33.26
N LEU A 444 -23.23 -23.86 32.10
CA LEU A 444 -22.37 -23.24 31.13
C LEU A 444 -23.21 -22.49 30.08
N ASP A 445 -23.26 -21.16 30.16
CA ASP A 445 -23.99 -20.31 29.28
C ASP A 445 -23.12 -19.80 28.11
N LEU A 446 -23.44 -20.26 26.91
CA LEU A 446 -22.78 -19.91 25.66
C LEU A 446 -23.67 -19.02 24.76
N THR A 447 -24.71 -18.41 25.28
CA THR A 447 -25.67 -17.62 24.46
C THR A 447 -25.08 -16.32 23.92
N GLU A 448 -24.06 -15.76 24.58
CA GLU A 448 -23.33 -14.57 24.15
C GLU A 448 -21.89 -14.91 23.63
N CYS A 449 -21.66 -16.17 23.29
CA CYS A 449 -20.42 -16.69 22.78
C CYS A 449 -20.50 -16.84 21.25
N ASP A 450 -19.51 -16.27 20.53
CA ASP A 450 -19.32 -16.47 19.09
C ASP A 450 -18.16 -17.45 18.86
N PHE A 451 -18.47 -18.65 18.38
CA PHE A 451 -17.45 -19.64 18.04
C PHE A 451 -16.82 -19.31 16.67
N ALA A 452 -15.56 -18.90 16.69
CA ALA A 452 -14.81 -18.59 15.48
C ALA A 452 -14.07 -19.80 14.90
N ASP A 453 -13.74 -20.78 15.74
CA ASP A 453 -13.07 -22.03 15.32
C ASP A 453 -13.43 -23.23 16.24
N ILE A 454 -12.99 -24.41 15.81
CA ILE A 454 -13.27 -25.67 16.52
C ILE A 454 -12.47 -25.82 17.83
N SER A 455 -11.37 -25.09 17.99
CA SER A 455 -10.48 -25.22 19.16
C SER A 455 -11.19 -24.85 20.46
N GLY A 456 -12.08 -23.86 20.39
CA GLY A 456 -12.90 -23.47 21.52
C GLY A 456 -13.87 -24.57 21.93
N VAL A 457 -14.50 -25.23 20.97
CA VAL A 457 -15.42 -26.33 21.22
C VAL A 457 -14.70 -27.49 21.93
N TYR A 458 -13.54 -27.92 21.40
CA TYR A 458 -12.76 -29.00 21.98
C TYR A 458 -12.26 -28.70 23.39
N ALA A 459 -11.80 -27.45 23.64
CA ALA A 459 -11.34 -27.07 24.97
C ALA A 459 -12.43 -27.20 26.05
N PHE A 460 -13.69 -26.84 25.75
CA PHE A 460 -14.79 -27.04 26.67
C PHE A 460 -15.28 -28.49 26.70
N GLU A 461 -15.19 -29.23 25.62
CA GLU A 461 -15.53 -30.65 25.58
C GLU A 461 -14.63 -31.42 26.54
N ASP A 462 -13.31 -31.16 26.54
CA ASP A 462 -12.33 -31.79 27.42
C ASP A 462 -12.62 -31.41 28.89
N GLU A 463 -12.85 -30.12 29.16
CA GLU A 463 -13.13 -29.66 30.53
C GLU A 463 -14.45 -30.21 31.08
N ILE A 464 -15.50 -30.33 30.27
CA ILE A 464 -16.76 -30.95 30.66
C ILE A 464 -16.52 -32.42 31.01
N GLY A 465 -15.68 -33.12 30.24
CA GLY A 465 -15.27 -34.49 30.53
C GLY A 465 -14.58 -34.59 31.90
N ILE A 466 -13.61 -33.74 32.16
CA ILE A 466 -12.88 -33.70 33.45
C ILE A 466 -13.84 -33.43 34.63
N LYS A 467 -14.82 -32.51 34.46
CA LYS A 467 -15.84 -32.24 35.52
C LYS A 467 -16.75 -33.43 35.74
N HIS A 468 -17.17 -34.14 34.70
CA HIS A 468 -17.97 -35.36 34.80
C HIS A 468 -17.21 -36.47 35.54
N ASP A 469 -15.94 -36.69 35.21
CA ASP A 469 -15.08 -37.67 35.87
C ASP A 469 -14.87 -37.36 37.35
N ALA A 470 -14.92 -36.08 37.71
CA ALA A 470 -14.91 -35.63 39.12
C ALA A 470 -16.27 -35.70 39.81
N GLY A 471 -17.31 -36.26 39.17
CA GLY A 471 -18.65 -36.44 39.72
C GLY A 471 -19.52 -35.18 39.65
N ALA A 472 -19.12 -34.13 38.96
CA ALA A 472 -19.94 -32.92 38.81
C ALA A 472 -20.88 -33.03 37.58
N THR A 473 -22.00 -32.33 37.64
CA THR A 473 -22.98 -32.26 36.54
C THR A 473 -22.88 -30.89 35.87
N VAL A 474 -22.77 -30.90 34.53
CA VAL A 474 -22.76 -29.69 33.69
C VAL A 474 -24.05 -29.59 32.90
N TYR A 475 -24.73 -28.46 32.96
CA TYR A 475 -25.89 -28.08 32.16
C TYR A 475 -25.42 -27.06 31.12
N LEU A 476 -25.83 -27.22 29.86
CA LEU A 476 -25.43 -26.35 28.75
C LEU A 476 -26.58 -25.44 28.36
N VAL A 477 -26.33 -24.14 28.26
CA VAL A 477 -27.26 -23.18 27.68
C VAL A 477 -26.65 -22.62 26.40
N ALA A 478 -27.29 -22.91 25.26
CA ALA A 478 -26.79 -22.51 23.96
C ALA A 478 -27.91 -22.30 22.95
N LYS A 479 -27.69 -21.37 22.00
CA LYS A 479 -28.54 -21.25 20.79
C LYS A 479 -28.41 -22.50 19.94
N ALA A 480 -29.37 -22.73 19.05
CA ALA A 480 -29.30 -23.81 18.07
C ALA A 480 -28.18 -23.48 17.07
N ASP A 481 -27.00 -24.10 17.27
CA ASP A 481 -25.82 -23.96 16.41
C ASP A 481 -25.27 -25.35 16.09
N GLU A 482 -24.97 -25.61 14.82
CA GLU A 482 -24.43 -26.89 14.35
C GLU A 482 -23.04 -27.17 14.92
N ASN A 483 -22.24 -26.12 15.17
CA ASN A 483 -20.89 -26.24 15.74
C ASN A 483 -20.88 -26.78 17.19
N LEU A 484 -22.01 -26.82 17.86
CA LEU A 484 -22.13 -27.29 19.24
C LEU A 484 -22.65 -28.73 19.38
N VAL A 485 -22.75 -29.47 18.28
CA VAL A 485 -23.30 -30.85 18.29
C VAL A 485 -22.47 -31.75 19.21
N ASN A 486 -21.15 -31.66 19.18
CA ASN A 486 -20.26 -32.46 20.03
C ASN A 486 -20.40 -32.12 21.52
N LEU A 487 -20.43 -30.81 21.85
CA LEU A 487 -20.67 -30.35 23.22
C LEU A 487 -22.01 -30.83 23.78
N ARG A 488 -23.07 -30.78 22.96
CA ARG A 488 -24.40 -31.27 23.32
C ARG A 488 -24.40 -32.76 23.58
N SER A 489 -23.72 -33.55 22.75
CA SER A 489 -23.60 -35.00 22.94
C SER A 489 -22.84 -35.37 24.22
N LYS A 490 -21.81 -34.59 24.58
CA LYS A 490 -21.00 -34.80 25.77
C LYS A 490 -21.75 -34.49 27.06
N VAL A 491 -22.57 -33.43 27.08
CA VAL A 491 -23.36 -33.03 28.21
C VAL A 491 -24.59 -33.92 28.39
N GLY A 492 -25.16 -34.48 27.32
CA GLY A 492 -26.42 -35.21 27.27
C GLY A 492 -27.56 -34.32 26.83
N SER A 493 -28.44 -34.81 25.97
CA SER A 493 -29.52 -34.04 25.35
C SER A 493 -30.57 -33.54 26.38
N ASP A 494 -30.70 -34.21 27.48
CA ASP A 494 -31.57 -33.89 28.62
C ASP A 494 -31.08 -32.70 29.46
N LYS A 495 -29.80 -32.31 29.30
CA LYS A 495 -29.15 -31.21 30.04
C LYS A 495 -28.82 -30.00 29.17
N VAL A 496 -29.41 -29.91 27.97
CA VAL A 496 -29.23 -28.77 27.05
C VAL A 496 -30.47 -27.91 27.03
N PHE A 497 -30.32 -26.61 27.31
CA PHE A 497 -31.36 -25.64 27.45
C PHE A 497 -31.15 -24.44 26.52
N THR A 498 -32.17 -23.66 26.28
CA THR A 498 -32.15 -22.43 25.51
C THR A 498 -32.01 -21.18 26.37
N ASP A 499 -32.28 -21.31 27.67
CA ASP A 499 -32.20 -20.22 28.63
C ASP A 499 -31.66 -20.66 29.99
N VAL A 500 -31.05 -19.72 30.72
CA VAL A 500 -30.40 -19.97 32.00
C VAL A 500 -31.39 -20.33 33.09
N ALA A 501 -32.62 -19.79 33.05
CA ALA A 501 -33.62 -20.05 34.11
C ALA A 501 -34.07 -21.50 34.09
N SER A 502 -34.34 -22.06 32.92
CA SER A 502 -34.68 -23.48 32.71
C SER A 502 -33.55 -24.40 33.15
N ALA A 503 -32.29 -24.06 32.79
CA ALA A 503 -31.12 -24.82 33.19
C ALA A 503 -30.92 -24.79 34.73
N LEU A 504 -31.11 -23.66 35.39
CA LEU A 504 -31.03 -23.54 36.83
C LEU A 504 -32.12 -24.34 37.54
N THR A 505 -33.34 -24.34 37.03
CA THR A 505 -34.46 -25.12 37.57
C THR A 505 -34.13 -26.61 37.52
N ALA A 506 -33.62 -27.10 36.38
CA ALA A 506 -33.18 -28.48 36.22
C ALA A 506 -31.98 -28.82 37.13
N ALA A 507 -31.04 -27.86 37.30
CA ALA A 507 -29.89 -28.06 38.19
C ALA A 507 -30.25 -28.12 39.68
N LYS A 508 -31.36 -27.47 40.10
CA LYS A 508 -31.85 -27.50 41.49
C LYS A 508 -32.68 -28.73 41.80
N ALA A 509 -33.31 -29.30 40.79
CA ALA A 509 -34.00 -30.57 40.92
C ALA A 509 -32.99 -31.72 41.05
#